data_3797f6506d2efb2ce4ee7eade9506442
#
_entry.id   3797f6506d2efb2ce4ee7eade9506442
#
_cell.length_a   1.000
_cell.length_b   1.000
_cell.length_c   1.000
_cell.angle_alpha   90.00
_cell.angle_beta   90.00
_cell.angle_gamma   90.00
#
_symmetry.space_group_name_H-M   'P 1'
#
loop_
_entity.id
_entity.type
_entity.pdbx_description
1 polymer ?
#
loop_
_entity_poly.entity_id
_entity_poly.type
_entity_poly.pdbx_seq_one_letter_code
_entity_poly.pdbx_strand_id
1 'polypeptide(L)'
;MKYVSLPLQEYLIEPSFKMCTDCVVFSHDFQNLHIADAALIDTGATRTAVSMDILKELECQPKREELIEIGNKLNTVGVYDVRLMLTPDLVFNLEVYGLDGEGLGTVIIGMDIIGRGKLTIELAGKKHKGELLFPTP
;
A
#
# COMPACT_ATOMS: atom_id res chain seq x y z
N MET A 1 -20.95 -11.08 -11.45
CA MET A 1 -20.07 -10.15 -10.73
C MET A 1 -18.84 -9.85 -11.59
N LYS A 2 -18.51 -8.59 -11.73
CA LYS A 2 -17.33 -8.20 -12.48
C LYS A 2 -16.16 -8.04 -11.52
N TYR A 3 -14.96 -8.27 -12.04
CA TYR A 3 -13.73 -8.14 -11.27
C TYR A 3 -12.73 -7.26 -12.01
N VAL A 4 -11.94 -6.54 -11.24
CA VAL A 4 -10.74 -5.85 -11.75
C VAL A 4 -9.53 -6.67 -11.34
N SER A 5 -8.72 -7.04 -12.31
CA SER A 5 -7.49 -7.79 -12.09
C SER A 5 -6.30 -6.83 -12.04
N LEU A 6 -5.52 -6.93 -10.98
CA LEU A 6 -4.29 -6.19 -10.81
C LEU A 6 -3.12 -7.18 -10.81
N PRO A 7 -2.37 -7.32 -11.91
CA PRO A 7 -1.17 -8.14 -11.90
C PRO A 7 -0.11 -7.50 -11.03
N LEU A 8 0.59 -8.32 -10.23
CA LEU A 8 1.63 -7.88 -9.33
C LEU A 8 3.00 -8.16 -9.94
N GLN A 9 3.96 -7.34 -9.59
CA GLN A 9 5.34 -7.48 -10.03
C GLN A 9 6.16 -8.13 -8.92
N GLU A 10 7.04 -9.05 -9.30
CA GLU A 10 7.98 -9.66 -8.39
C GLU A 10 9.20 -8.75 -8.20
N TYR A 11 9.56 -8.51 -6.96
CA TYR A 11 10.78 -7.81 -6.60
C TYR A 11 11.68 -8.76 -5.83
N LEU A 12 12.84 -9.12 -6.41
CA LEU A 12 13.75 -10.07 -5.80
C LEU A 12 14.67 -9.36 -4.79
N ILE A 13 14.61 -9.84 -3.55
CA ILE A 13 15.56 -9.48 -2.50
C ILE A 13 16.09 -10.79 -1.95
N GLU A 14 17.32 -11.17 -2.31
CA GLU A 14 17.90 -12.42 -1.85
C GLU A 14 17.91 -12.52 -0.31
N PRO A 15 17.51 -13.65 0.28
CA PRO A 15 17.09 -14.92 -0.34
C PRO A 15 15.59 -15.05 -0.60
N SER A 16 14.83 -13.98 -0.54
CA SER A 16 13.36 -14.01 -0.70
C SER A 16 12.92 -13.09 -1.83
N PHE A 17 11.62 -13.00 -2.02
CA PHE A 17 11.01 -12.09 -2.98
C PHE A 17 9.87 -11.33 -2.32
N LYS A 18 9.45 -10.23 -2.95
CA LYS A 18 8.29 -9.45 -2.54
C LYS A 18 7.41 -9.19 -3.75
N MET A 19 6.11 -9.12 -3.53
CA MET A 19 5.16 -8.72 -4.56
C MET A 19 4.85 -7.24 -4.42
N CYS A 20 4.87 -6.52 -5.54
CA CYS A 20 4.72 -5.08 -5.59
C CYS A 20 3.76 -4.68 -6.70
N THR A 21 3.28 -3.47 -6.61
CA THR A 21 2.51 -2.83 -7.67
C THR A 21 2.80 -1.34 -7.68
N ASP A 22 2.60 -0.70 -8.82
CA ASP A 22 2.60 0.75 -8.88
C ASP A 22 1.28 1.29 -8.34
N CYS A 23 1.31 2.47 -7.77
CA CYS A 23 0.10 3.15 -7.33
C CYS A 23 0.28 4.65 -7.38
N VAL A 24 -0.83 5.37 -7.28
CA VAL A 24 -0.83 6.82 -7.14
C VAL A 24 -1.47 7.17 -5.82
N VAL A 25 -0.78 7.97 -5.02
CA VAL A 25 -1.31 8.48 -3.76
C VAL A 25 -1.75 9.92 -3.99
N PHE A 26 -3.02 10.19 -3.71
CA PHE A 26 -3.58 11.53 -3.77
C PHE A 26 -3.82 12.06 -2.38
N SER A 27 -3.67 13.37 -2.20
CA SER A 27 -4.26 14.03 -1.06
C SER A 27 -5.78 13.81 -1.07
N HIS A 28 -6.42 13.91 0.10
CA HIS A 28 -7.86 13.61 0.22
C HIS A 28 -8.74 14.44 -0.73
N ASP A 29 -8.34 15.67 -1.02
CA ASP A 29 -9.05 16.59 -1.91
C ASP A 29 -8.62 16.49 -3.37
N PHE A 30 -7.75 15.54 -3.74
CA PHE A 30 -7.18 15.36 -5.07
C PHE A 30 -6.33 16.54 -5.57
N GLN A 31 -5.94 17.47 -4.70
CA GLN A 31 -5.13 18.63 -5.13
C GLN A 31 -3.69 18.26 -5.47
N ASN A 32 -3.15 17.28 -4.77
CA ASN A 32 -1.77 16.84 -4.94
C ASN A 32 -1.73 15.34 -5.18
N LEU A 33 -0.73 14.88 -5.92
CA LEU A 33 -0.53 13.45 -6.15
C LEU A 33 0.96 13.10 -6.14
N HIS A 34 1.23 11.84 -5.84
CA HIS A 34 2.55 11.23 -5.93
C HIS A 34 2.43 9.86 -6.60
N ILE A 35 3.24 9.63 -7.64
CA ILE A 35 3.31 8.33 -8.31
C ILE A 35 4.33 7.48 -7.57
N ALA A 36 3.87 6.38 -6.98
CA ALA A 36 4.71 5.47 -6.22
C ALA A 36 4.95 4.19 -7.01
N ASP A 37 6.23 3.90 -7.27
CA ASP A 37 6.65 2.66 -7.88
C ASP A 37 6.87 1.61 -6.79
N ALA A 38 6.59 0.35 -7.11
CA ALA A 38 6.89 -0.78 -6.25
C ALA A 38 6.29 -0.69 -4.83
N ALA A 39 5.02 -0.26 -4.72
CA ALA A 39 4.29 -0.37 -3.47
C ALA A 39 4.21 -1.82 -3.04
N LEU A 40 4.63 -2.10 -1.79
CA LEU A 40 4.75 -3.45 -1.28
C LEU A 40 3.40 -4.04 -0.89
N ILE A 41 3.10 -5.25 -1.34
CA ILE A 41 1.93 -6.00 -0.90
C ILE A 41 2.32 -6.74 0.39
N ASP A 42 1.72 -6.34 1.52
CA ASP A 42 2.10 -6.85 2.84
C ASP A 42 0.89 -7.37 3.61
N THR A 43 0.71 -8.68 3.60
CA THR A 43 -0.38 -9.34 4.34
C THR A 43 -0.20 -9.28 5.86
N GLY A 44 0.99 -8.94 6.33
CA GLY A 44 1.27 -8.74 7.76
C GLY A 44 0.90 -7.36 8.27
N ALA A 45 0.63 -6.41 7.38
CA ALA A 45 0.20 -5.07 7.76
C ALA A 45 -1.32 -5.00 7.81
N THR A 46 -1.88 -4.58 8.95
CA THR A 46 -3.34 -4.45 9.10
C THR A 46 -3.87 -3.23 8.36
N ARG A 47 -3.07 -2.19 8.24
CA ARG A 47 -3.43 -0.93 7.58
C ARG A 47 -2.32 -0.51 6.64
N THR A 48 -2.73 0.04 5.49
CA THR A 48 -1.82 0.65 4.52
C THR A 48 -1.03 1.78 5.17
N ALA A 49 0.23 1.89 4.79
CA ALA A 49 1.15 2.89 5.30
C ALA A 49 1.83 3.62 4.15
N VAL A 50 2.08 4.91 4.36
CA VAL A 50 2.73 5.78 3.37
C VAL A 50 3.89 6.48 4.06
N SER A 51 5.02 6.62 3.37
CA SER A 51 6.16 7.30 3.96
C SER A 51 5.86 8.76 4.27
N MET A 52 6.45 9.28 5.33
CA MET A 52 6.29 10.69 5.72
C MET A 52 6.75 11.65 4.63
N ASP A 53 7.76 11.27 3.85
CA ASP A 53 8.24 12.10 2.75
C ASP A 53 7.15 12.33 1.70
N ILE A 54 6.39 11.29 1.35
CA ILE A 54 5.26 11.42 0.43
C ILE A 54 4.16 12.29 1.04
N LEU A 55 3.82 12.04 2.31
CA LEU A 55 2.74 12.78 2.98
C LEU A 55 3.06 14.27 3.08
N LYS A 56 4.32 14.62 3.33
CA LYS A 56 4.77 16.02 3.34
C LYS A 56 4.71 16.64 1.95
N GLU A 57 5.15 15.90 0.93
CA GLU A 57 5.05 16.34 -0.48
C GLU A 57 3.59 16.63 -0.86
N LEU A 58 2.66 15.79 -0.38
CA LEU A 58 1.23 15.96 -0.63
C LEU A 58 0.59 17.03 0.25
N GLU A 59 1.34 17.63 1.16
CA GLU A 59 0.85 18.61 2.13
C GLU A 59 -0.26 18.06 3.03
N CYS A 60 -0.22 16.75 3.32
CA CYS A 60 -1.18 16.12 4.21
C CYS A 60 -0.88 16.42 5.66
N GLN A 61 -1.93 16.65 6.45
CA GLN A 61 -1.84 16.83 7.90
C GLN A 61 -2.43 15.60 8.60
N PRO A 62 -1.84 15.16 9.72
CA PRO A 62 -2.41 14.05 10.45
C PRO A 62 -3.76 14.44 11.07
N LYS A 63 -4.74 13.54 10.97
CA LYS A 63 -6.03 13.76 11.63
C LYS A 63 -6.02 13.33 13.10
N ARG A 64 -5.08 12.46 13.48
CA ARG A 64 -4.83 12.01 14.84
C ARG A 64 -3.52 11.24 14.90
N GLU A 65 -3.12 10.87 16.12
CA GLU A 65 -2.01 9.96 16.36
C GLU A 65 -2.53 8.66 16.97
N GLU A 66 -1.87 7.55 16.66
CA GLU A 66 -2.15 6.24 17.24
C GLU A 66 -0.86 5.60 17.70
N LEU A 67 -0.99 4.78 18.75
CA LEU A 67 0.12 3.97 19.25
C LEU A 67 0.02 2.59 18.59
N ILE A 68 1.06 2.21 17.84
CA ILE A 68 1.10 0.93 17.16
C ILE A 68 2.37 0.17 17.51
N GLU A 69 2.32 -1.15 17.39
CA GLU A 69 3.47 -2.00 17.60
C GLU A 69 4.16 -2.27 16.27
N ILE A 70 5.45 -1.93 16.20
CA ILE A 70 6.31 -2.22 15.05
C ILE A 70 7.54 -2.92 15.60
N GLY A 71 7.73 -4.19 15.20
CA GLY A 71 8.93 -4.95 15.60
C GLY A 71 9.13 -5.02 17.11
N ASN A 72 8.14 -5.37 17.89
CA ASN A 72 8.16 -5.47 19.35
C ASN A 72 8.34 -4.14 20.09
N LYS A 73 8.22 -3.02 19.40
CA LYS A 73 8.26 -1.69 20.02
C LYS A 73 6.97 -0.94 19.76
N LEU A 74 6.52 -0.18 20.76
CA LEU A 74 5.40 0.73 20.59
C LEU A 74 5.89 2.03 19.97
N ASN A 75 5.20 2.47 18.93
CA ASN A 75 5.52 3.70 18.20
C ASN A 75 4.27 4.53 18.06
N THR A 76 4.42 5.84 18.21
CA THR A 76 3.37 6.78 17.89
C THR A 76 3.48 7.16 16.44
N VAL A 77 2.39 6.98 15.68
CA VAL A 77 2.35 7.31 14.25
C VAL A 77 1.15 8.22 13.97
N GLY A 78 1.31 9.10 12.99
CA GLY A 78 0.20 9.91 12.49
C GLY A 78 -0.72 9.09 11.60
N VAL A 79 -2.00 9.41 11.62
CA VAL A 79 -3.02 8.82 10.74
C VAL A 79 -3.48 9.91 9.78
N TYR A 80 -3.45 9.61 8.50
CA TYR A 80 -3.70 10.57 7.42
C TYR A 80 -4.80 10.08 6.50
N ASP A 81 -5.66 10.99 6.05
CA ASP A 81 -6.63 10.69 4.99
C ASP A 81 -5.96 10.88 3.64
N VAL A 82 -5.98 9.82 2.84
CA VAL A 82 -5.48 9.85 1.45
C VAL A 82 -6.44 9.09 0.54
N ARG A 83 -6.26 9.26 -0.75
CA ARG A 83 -6.88 8.41 -1.75
C ARG A 83 -5.78 7.68 -2.50
N LEU A 84 -5.92 6.37 -2.61
CA LEU A 84 -4.91 5.52 -3.22
C LEU A 84 -5.52 4.85 -4.44
N MET A 85 -4.91 5.09 -5.59
CA MET A 85 -5.34 4.53 -6.86
C MET A 85 -4.38 3.43 -7.30
N LEU A 86 -4.90 2.22 -7.45
CA LEU A 86 -4.16 1.09 -8.01
C LEU A 86 -4.33 1.01 -9.51
N THR A 87 -5.55 1.24 -9.99
CA THR A 87 -5.89 1.44 -11.40
C THR A 87 -6.96 2.53 -11.47
N PRO A 88 -7.28 3.08 -12.65
CA PRO A 88 -8.35 4.06 -12.75
C PRO A 88 -9.69 3.58 -12.21
N ASP A 89 -9.93 2.26 -12.21
CA ASP A 89 -11.15 1.66 -11.70
C ASP A 89 -11.08 1.27 -10.22
N LEU A 90 -9.91 1.44 -9.59
CA LEU A 90 -9.66 1.05 -8.20
C LEU A 90 -9.04 2.21 -7.43
N VAL A 91 -9.91 3.05 -6.90
CA VAL A 91 -9.52 4.17 -6.04
C VAL A 91 -10.09 3.93 -4.65
N PHE A 92 -9.22 3.91 -3.65
CA PHE A 92 -9.60 3.67 -2.25
C PHE A 92 -9.45 4.94 -1.45
N ASN A 93 -10.49 5.29 -0.72
CA ASN A 93 -10.46 6.38 0.25
C ASN A 93 -10.07 5.77 1.60
N LEU A 94 -8.89 6.11 2.10
CA LEU A 94 -8.28 5.40 3.23
C LEU A 94 -7.76 6.34 4.30
N GLU A 95 -7.74 5.83 5.52
CA GLU A 95 -6.86 6.30 6.56
C GLU A 95 -5.59 5.45 6.51
N VAL A 96 -4.42 6.09 6.41
CA VAL A 96 -3.14 5.41 6.35
C VAL A 96 -2.24 5.85 7.49
N TYR A 97 -1.29 4.97 7.86
CA TYR A 97 -0.23 5.35 8.80
C TYR A 97 0.88 6.09 8.05
N GLY A 98 1.40 7.14 8.67
CA GLY A 98 2.62 7.77 8.20
C GLY A 98 3.82 7.07 8.82
N LEU A 99 4.75 6.60 7.99
CA LEU A 99 5.93 5.90 8.46
C LEU A 99 7.20 6.72 8.22
N ASP A 100 7.99 6.89 9.29
CA ASP A 100 9.36 7.33 9.19
C ASP A 100 10.26 6.09 9.04
N GLY A 101 11.29 6.20 8.24
CA GLY A 101 12.29 5.14 8.15
C GLY A 101 13.07 5.18 6.86
N GLU A 102 14.35 4.87 6.95
CA GLU A 102 15.21 4.69 5.80
C GLU A 102 15.00 3.30 5.19
N GLY A 103 15.01 3.21 3.88
CA GLY A 103 14.99 1.94 3.16
C GLY A 103 13.65 1.23 3.14
N LEU A 104 12.60 1.83 3.66
CA LEU A 104 11.25 1.29 3.51
C LEU A 104 10.72 1.66 2.14
N GLY A 105 9.90 0.77 1.59
CA GLY A 105 9.10 1.11 0.42
C GLY A 105 8.31 2.37 0.71
N THR A 106 8.04 3.15 -0.31
CA THR A 106 7.32 4.40 -0.16
C THR A 106 5.87 4.20 0.25
N VAL A 107 5.30 3.05 -0.13
CA VAL A 107 3.93 2.65 0.21
C VAL A 107 3.92 1.17 0.58
N ILE A 108 3.22 0.85 1.66
CA ILE A 108 2.96 -0.53 2.08
C ILE A 108 1.45 -0.74 2.02
N ILE A 109 1.01 -1.65 1.15
CA ILE A 109 -0.41 -1.97 0.99
C ILE A 109 -0.76 -3.09 1.97
N GLY A 110 -1.64 -2.78 2.90
CA GLY A 110 -2.04 -3.67 3.98
C GLY A 110 -3.35 -4.40 3.73
N MET A 111 -3.81 -5.11 4.75
CA MET A 111 -5.03 -5.91 4.70
C MET A 111 -6.31 -5.07 4.55
N ASP A 112 -6.25 -3.77 4.86
CA ASP A 112 -7.37 -2.86 4.61
C ASP A 112 -7.74 -2.75 3.12
N ILE A 113 -6.76 -2.97 2.23
CA ILE A 113 -6.99 -3.08 0.78
C ILE A 113 -7.06 -4.54 0.36
N ILE A 114 -6.05 -5.35 0.72
CA ILE A 114 -5.94 -6.76 0.29
C ILE A 114 -7.19 -7.55 0.69
N GLY A 115 -7.72 -7.29 1.88
CA GLY A 115 -8.89 -7.96 2.41
C GLY A 115 -10.20 -7.67 1.66
N ARG A 116 -10.19 -6.71 0.74
CA ARG A 116 -11.37 -6.40 -0.10
C ARG A 116 -11.42 -7.23 -1.38
N GLY A 117 -10.37 -8.00 -1.65
CA GLY A 117 -10.24 -8.79 -2.87
C GLY A 117 -9.70 -10.17 -2.61
N LYS A 118 -9.14 -10.76 -3.64
CA LYS A 118 -8.50 -12.07 -3.59
C LYS A 118 -7.06 -11.94 -4.05
N LEU A 119 -6.12 -12.31 -3.17
CA LEU A 119 -4.70 -12.37 -3.49
C LEU A 119 -4.35 -13.79 -3.88
N THR A 120 -3.73 -13.96 -5.05
CA THR A 120 -3.19 -15.24 -5.49
C THR A 120 -1.72 -15.06 -5.81
N ILE A 121 -0.87 -15.95 -5.29
CA ILE A 121 0.55 -15.97 -5.58
C ILE A 121 0.91 -17.38 -6.05
N GLU A 122 1.43 -17.46 -7.26
CA GLU A 122 1.90 -18.71 -7.85
C GLU A 122 3.42 -18.79 -7.68
N LEU A 123 3.87 -19.80 -6.94
CA LEU A 123 5.28 -19.96 -6.56
C LEU A 123 6.02 -20.96 -7.42
N ALA A 124 5.31 -21.69 -8.30
CA ALA A 124 5.92 -22.68 -9.17
C ALA A 124 6.63 -22.01 -10.35
N GLY A 125 7.84 -22.47 -10.68
CA GLY A 125 8.60 -21.97 -11.81
C GLY A 125 9.72 -21.01 -11.44
N LYS A 126 10.35 -20.43 -12.45
CA LYS A 126 11.49 -19.52 -12.27
C LYS A 126 11.07 -18.12 -11.86
N LYS A 127 9.82 -17.73 -12.12
CA LYS A 127 9.25 -16.45 -11.74
C LYS A 127 8.00 -16.68 -10.93
N HIS A 128 7.88 -15.96 -9.82
CA HIS A 128 6.65 -15.95 -9.05
C HIS A 128 5.66 -14.99 -9.71
N LYS A 129 4.40 -15.37 -9.73
CA LYS A 129 3.32 -14.56 -10.29
C LYS A 129 2.31 -14.25 -9.21
N GLY A 130 1.89 -13.02 -9.14
CA GLY A 130 0.88 -12.58 -8.20
C GLY A 130 -0.23 -11.80 -8.89
N GLU A 131 -1.40 -11.87 -8.29
CA GLU A 131 -2.56 -11.14 -8.77
C GLU A 131 -3.46 -10.75 -7.59
N LEU A 132 -3.95 -9.53 -7.60
CA LEU A 132 -5.06 -9.10 -6.77
C LEU A 132 -6.30 -8.97 -7.65
N LEU A 133 -7.39 -9.62 -7.23
CA LEU A 133 -8.65 -9.61 -7.95
C LEU A 133 -9.70 -8.96 -7.07
N PHE A 134 -10.25 -7.83 -7.52
CA PHE A 134 -11.24 -7.06 -6.76
C PHE A 134 -12.60 -7.16 -7.43
N PRO A 135 -13.65 -7.50 -6.67
CA PRO A 135 -15.00 -7.40 -7.20
C PRO A 135 -15.38 -5.94 -7.41
N THR A 136 -16.06 -5.66 -8.52
CA THR A 136 -16.61 -4.33 -8.78
C THR A 136 -18.11 -4.34 -8.53
N PRO A 137 -18.67 -3.22 -8.04
CA PRO A 137 -20.12 -3.11 -7.88
C PRO A 137 -20.88 -3.15 -9.19
#